data_ba65248c89dd6c0ef73e0535952e4e94
#
_entry.id   ba65248c89dd6c0ef73e0535952e4e94
#
_cell.length_a   1.000
_cell.length_b   1.000
_cell.length_c   1.000
_cell.angle_alpha   90.00
_cell.angle_beta   90.00
_cell.angle_gamma   90.00
#
_symmetry.space_group_name_H-M   'P 1'
#
loop_
_entity.id
_entity.type
_entity.pdbx_description
1 polymer ?
#
loop_
_entity_poly.entity_id
_entity_poly.type
_entity_poly.pdbx_seq_one_letter_code
_entity_poly.pdbx_strand_id
1 'polypeptide(L)'
;MEQDIQNHKFIEAGQYNDNLYGTSIASVKEVAEKGKHCILDVSGNAIKRLQAARLFPVAIFVRPVSPAFISAVNDHRLSEEQCAKVYNRAVRLEHDFLQYFTAVVQGEGFDEVYERVKRLINGHSANKIWVPANEMF
;
A
#
# COMPACT_ATOMS: atom_id res chain seq x y z
N MET A 1 15.06 -13.27 12.70
CA MET A 1 13.91 -12.74 11.96
C MET A 1 12.60 -13.50 12.24
N GLU A 2 12.60 -14.82 12.23
CA GLU A 2 11.40 -15.62 12.52
C GLU A 2 10.79 -15.30 13.88
N GLN A 3 11.60 -15.13 14.89
CA GLN A 3 11.14 -14.77 16.24
C GLN A 3 10.49 -13.39 16.24
N ASP A 4 11.03 -12.43 15.48
CA ASP A 4 10.46 -11.08 15.37
C ASP A 4 9.14 -11.06 14.60
N ILE A 5 8.97 -11.97 13.63
CA ILE A 5 7.69 -12.15 12.94
C ILE A 5 6.63 -12.64 13.92
N GLN A 6 6.95 -13.63 14.76
CA GLN A 6 6.06 -14.15 15.79
C GLN A 6 5.70 -13.09 16.83
N ASN A 7 6.61 -12.16 17.11
CA ASN A 7 6.40 -11.07 18.04
C ASN A 7 5.73 -9.83 17.41
N HIS A 8 5.25 -9.96 16.17
CA HIS A 8 4.54 -8.89 15.46
C HIS A 8 5.34 -7.59 15.28
N LYS A 9 6.67 -7.71 15.13
CA LYS A 9 7.56 -6.55 14.92
C LYS A 9 7.61 -6.09 13.46
N PHE A 10 7.05 -6.87 12.54
CA PHE A 10 7.02 -6.56 11.12
C PHE A 10 5.62 -6.19 10.67
N ILE A 11 5.52 -5.18 9.81
CA ILE A 11 4.26 -4.85 9.13
C ILE A 11 4.00 -5.81 7.98
N GLU A 12 5.07 -6.32 7.37
CA GLU A 12 5.00 -7.33 6.33
C GLU A 12 6.26 -8.17 6.37
N ALA A 13 6.12 -9.47 6.16
CA ALA A 13 7.23 -10.39 6.10
C ALA A 13 6.93 -11.50 5.09
N GLY A 14 7.96 -12.00 4.43
CA GLY A 14 7.83 -13.06 3.45
C GLY A 14 9.13 -13.80 3.23
N GLN A 15 9.06 -14.82 2.39
CA GLN A 15 10.21 -15.64 2.01
C GLN A 15 10.37 -15.63 0.49
N TYR A 16 11.61 -15.49 0.04
CA TYR A 16 11.96 -15.55 -1.37
C TYR A 16 13.38 -16.10 -1.51
N ASN A 17 13.56 -17.09 -2.37
CA ASN A 17 14.86 -17.76 -2.60
C ASN A 17 15.54 -18.17 -1.28
N ASP A 18 14.81 -18.84 -0.40
CA ASP A 18 15.26 -19.31 0.92
C ASP A 18 15.72 -18.21 1.88
N ASN A 19 15.45 -16.95 1.55
CA ASN A 19 15.72 -15.82 2.41
C ASN A 19 14.43 -15.25 2.97
N LEU A 20 14.49 -14.75 4.21
CA LEU A 20 13.38 -14.04 4.83
C LEU A 20 13.50 -12.55 4.60
N TYR A 21 12.38 -11.91 4.28
CA TYR A 21 12.27 -10.48 4.06
C TYR A 21 11.21 -9.91 4.97
N GLY A 22 11.38 -8.67 5.37
CA GLY A 22 10.35 -7.99 6.12
C GLY A 22 10.62 -6.51 6.27
N THR A 23 9.54 -5.75 6.47
CA THR A 23 9.59 -4.34 6.82
C THR A 23 9.19 -4.20 8.27
N SER A 24 10.10 -3.71 9.12
CA SER A 24 9.83 -3.59 10.54
C SER A 24 9.06 -2.31 10.88
N ILE A 25 8.27 -2.39 11.92
CA ILE A 25 7.56 -1.20 12.46
C ILE A 25 8.57 -0.15 12.91
N ALA A 26 9.68 -0.58 13.53
CA ALA A 26 10.72 0.34 13.99
C ALA A 26 11.35 1.15 12.86
N SER A 27 11.59 0.51 11.70
CA SER A 27 12.14 1.21 10.53
C SER A 27 11.22 2.30 10.01
N VAL A 28 9.92 2.03 9.98
CA VAL A 28 8.91 3.01 9.54
C VAL A 28 8.86 4.18 10.52
N LYS A 29 8.84 3.90 11.82
CA LYS A 29 8.86 4.95 12.84
C LYS A 29 10.09 5.83 12.74
N GLU A 30 11.25 5.23 12.51
CA GLU A 30 12.51 5.97 12.38
C GLU A 30 12.45 6.98 11.23
N VAL A 31 11.95 6.57 10.07
CA VAL A 31 11.80 7.46 8.91
C VAL A 31 10.83 8.59 9.20
N ALA A 32 9.70 8.28 9.83
CA ALA A 32 8.68 9.26 10.18
C ALA A 32 9.20 10.28 11.21
N GLU A 33 9.97 9.84 12.19
CA GLU A 33 10.56 10.71 13.21
C GLU A 33 11.57 11.69 12.62
N LYS A 34 12.20 11.33 11.50
CA LYS A 34 13.10 12.22 10.75
C LYS A 34 12.36 13.26 9.90
N GLY A 35 11.03 13.28 9.94
CA GLY A 35 10.21 14.19 9.15
C GLY A 35 10.17 13.86 7.67
N LYS A 36 10.49 12.63 7.29
CA LYS A 36 10.51 12.17 5.90
C LYS A 36 9.31 11.30 5.60
N HIS A 37 8.86 11.32 4.34
CA HIS A 37 7.84 10.39 3.88
C HIS A 37 8.42 8.99 3.74
N CYS A 38 7.78 8.00 4.36
CA CYS A 38 8.11 6.60 4.18
C CYS A 38 7.12 6.03 3.15
N ILE A 39 7.64 5.68 1.97
CA ILE A 39 6.81 5.12 0.89
C ILE A 39 6.94 3.61 0.93
N LEU A 40 5.80 2.95 1.03
CA LEU A 40 5.73 1.50 1.17
C LEU A 40 4.83 0.90 0.08
N ASP A 41 5.31 -0.17 -0.53
CA ASP A 41 4.50 -1.02 -1.41
C ASP A 41 4.18 -2.29 -0.63
N VAL A 42 2.96 -2.37 -0.11
CA VAL A 42 2.60 -3.39 0.86
C VAL A 42 1.20 -3.97 0.60
N SER A 43 0.91 -5.08 1.26
CA SER A 43 -0.40 -5.73 1.21
C SER A 43 -1.44 -5.01 2.09
N GLY A 44 -2.72 -5.35 1.90
CA GLY A 44 -3.80 -4.82 2.74
C GLY A 44 -3.65 -5.15 4.22
N ASN A 45 -3.10 -6.33 4.54
CA ASN A 45 -2.85 -6.70 5.94
C ASN A 45 -1.80 -5.81 6.60
N ALA A 46 -0.81 -5.33 5.84
CA ALA A 46 0.18 -4.41 6.36
C ALA A 46 -0.44 -3.08 6.79
N ILE A 47 -1.46 -2.60 6.09
CA ILE A 47 -2.19 -1.39 6.46
C ILE A 47 -2.83 -1.56 7.84
N LYS A 48 -3.45 -2.70 8.10
CA LYS A 48 -4.04 -3.02 9.40
C LYS A 48 -3.00 -3.02 10.51
N ARG A 49 -1.83 -3.59 10.25
CA ARG A 49 -0.72 -3.63 11.21
C ARG A 49 -0.16 -2.24 11.50
N LEU A 50 -0.06 -1.40 10.49
CA LEU A 50 0.36 0.00 10.67
C LEU A 50 -0.62 0.76 11.55
N GLN A 51 -1.92 0.60 11.32
CA GLN A 51 -2.95 1.23 12.15
C GLN A 51 -2.92 0.70 13.59
N ALA A 52 -2.72 -0.60 13.77
CA ALA A 52 -2.57 -1.20 15.10
C ALA A 52 -1.36 -0.64 15.85
N ALA A 53 -0.29 -0.30 15.13
CA ALA A 53 0.89 0.35 15.68
C ALA A 53 0.74 1.87 15.82
N ARG A 54 -0.44 2.42 15.51
CA ARG A 54 -0.76 3.86 15.52
C ARG A 54 0.10 4.68 14.56
N LEU A 55 0.53 4.07 13.47
CA LEU A 55 1.23 4.70 12.38
C LEU A 55 0.24 4.93 11.22
N PHE A 56 -0.65 5.88 11.36
CA PHE A 56 -1.77 6.10 10.45
C PHE A 56 -1.28 6.45 9.04
N PRO A 57 -1.23 5.47 8.10
CA PRO A 57 -0.70 5.72 6.78
C PRO A 57 -1.71 6.44 5.90
N VAL A 58 -1.19 7.17 4.90
CA VAL A 58 -1.99 7.57 3.75
C VAL A 58 -2.02 6.35 2.84
N ALA A 59 -3.10 5.57 2.92
CA ALA A 59 -3.24 4.32 2.18
C ALA A 59 -3.92 4.60 0.84
N ILE A 60 -3.15 4.51 -0.23
CA ILE A 60 -3.62 4.78 -1.59
C ILE A 60 -3.69 3.47 -2.36
N PHE A 61 -4.89 3.13 -2.82
CA PHE A 61 -5.08 2.01 -3.71
C PHE A 61 -5.05 2.49 -5.15
N VAL A 62 -4.12 1.97 -5.93
CA VAL A 62 -4.05 2.25 -7.36
C VAL A 62 -4.90 1.20 -8.08
N ARG A 63 -6.10 1.61 -8.51
CA ARG A 63 -7.05 0.72 -9.18
C ARG A 63 -6.71 0.60 -10.66
N PRO A 64 -6.49 -0.62 -11.18
CA PRO A 64 -6.37 -0.79 -12.62
C PRO A 64 -7.71 -0.57 -13.31
N VAL A 65 -7.71 0.16 -14.43
CA VAL A 65 -8.94 0.42 -15.20
C VAL A 65 -9.46 -0.82 -15.90
N SER A 66 -8.55 -1.72 -16.30
CA SER A 66 -8.90 -2.92 -17.05
C SER A 66 -7.71 -3.89 -17.05
N PRO A 67 -7.90 -5.17 -17.45
CA PRO A 67 -6.79 -6.08 -17.68
C PRO A 67 -5.82 -5.57 -18.76
N ALA A 68 -6.33 -4.86 -19.78
CA ALA A 68 -5.50 -4.26 -20.82
C ALA A 68 -4.54 -3.20 -20.26
N PHE A 69 -4.95 -2.42 -19.27
CA PHE A 69 -4.09 -1.48 -18.56
C PHE A 69 -2.92 -2.19 -17.90
N ILE A 70 -3.17 -3.33 -17.25
CA ILE A 70 -2.14 -4.14 -16.59
C ILE A 70 -1.12 -4.63 -17.62
N SER A 71 -1.59 -5.10 -18.79
CA SER A 71 -0.71 -5.49 -19.88
C SER A 71 0.18 -4.33 -20.34
N ALA A 72 -0.39 -3.16 -20.53
CA ALA A 72 0.33 -1.98 -21.01
C ALA A 72 1.42 -1.54 -20.03
N VAL A 73 1.12 -1.49 -18.72
CA VAL A 73 2.10 -1.06 -17.71
C VAL A 73 3.21 -2.09 -17.46
N ASN A 74 3.01 -3.33 -17.86
CA ASN A 74 4.02 -4.38 -17.76
C ASN A 74 4.73 -4.64 -19.08
N ASP A 75 4.66 -3.70 -20.06
CA ASP A 75 5.27 -3.83 -21.38
C ASP A 75 4.85 -5.10 -22.11
N HIS A 76 3.60 -5.51 -21.93
CA HIS A 76 3.02 -6.72 -22.54
C HIS A 76 3.76 -8.01 -22.18
N ARG A 77 4.43 -8.05 -21.01
CA ARG A 77 5.15 -9.25 -20.54
C ARG A 77 4.25 -10.32 -19.95
N LEU A 78 3.03 -9.95 -19.58
CA LEU A 78 2.05 -10.87 -19.02
C LEU A 78 1.07 -11.31 -20.11
N SER A 79 0.63 -12.58 -20.01
CA SER A 79 -0.44 -13.10 -20.88
C SER A 79 -1.78 -12.45 -20.53
N GLU A 80 -2.76 -12.55 -21.42
CA GLU A 80 -4.12 -12.06 -21.15
C GLU A 80 -4.72 -12.73 -19.90
N GLU A 81 -4.49 -14.05 -19.74
CA GLU A 81 -4.93 -14.78 -18.58
C GLU A 81 -4.30 -14.26 -17.28
N GLN A 82 -2.99 -14.00 -17.30
CA GLN A 82 -2.29 -13.43 -16.17
C GLN A 82 -2.80 -12.03 -15.82
N CYS A 83 -3.03 -11.19 -16.81
CA CYS A 83 -3.59 -9.86 -16.62
C CYS A 83 -4.99 -9.91 -15.99
N ALA A 84 -5.83 -10.84 -16.45
CA ALA A 84 -7.16 -11.05 -15.89
C ALA A 84 -7.08 -11.47 -14.41
N LYS A 85 -6.15 -12.37 -14.06
CA LYS A 85 -5.94 -12.79 -12.68
C LYS A 85 -5.49 -11.64 -11.78
N VAL A 86 -4.56 -10.82 -12.26
CA VAL A 86 -4.08 -9.65 -11.51
C VAL A 86 -5.22 -8.65 -11.31
N TYR A 87 -5.98 -8.39 -12.35
CA TYR A 87 -7.13 -7.49 -12.28
C TYR A 87 -8.17 -7.98 -11.25
N ASN A 88 -8.52 -9.26 -11.28
CA ASN A 88 -9.48 -9.85 -10.35
C ASN A 88 -8.98 -9.81 -8.91
N ARG A 89 -7.68 -10.00 -8.67
CA ARG A 89 -7.09 -9.83 -7.35
C ARG A 89 -7.20 -8.39 -6.86
N ALA A 90 -6.97 -7.42 -7.75
CA ALA A 90 -7.10 -6.02 -7.41
C ALA A 90 -8.54 -5.66 -7.02
N VAL A 91 -9.52 -6.16 -7.77
CA VAL A 91 -10.94 -5.96 -7.46
C VAL A 91 -11.29 -6.54 -6.08
N ARG A 92 -10.81 -7.74 -5.81
CA ARG A 92 -11.04 -8.40 -4.51
C ARG A 92 -10.35 -7.66 -3.38
N LEU A 93 -9.12 -7.23 -3.58
CA LEU A 93 -8.37 -6.44 -2.61
C LEU A 93 -9.11 -5.15 -2.26
N GLU A 94 -9.61 -4.44 -3.25
CA GLU A 94 -10.39 -3.24 -3.03
C GLU A 94 -11.65 -3.53 -2.20
N HIS A 95 -12.37 -4.57 -2.55
CA HIS A 95 -13.58 -4.97 -1.83
C HIS A 95 -13.28 -5.31 -0.35
N ASP A 96 -12.20 -6.07 -0.11
CA ASP A 96 -11.89 -6.56 1.22
C ASP A 96 -11.29 -5.47 2.14
N PHE A 97 -10.59 -4.49 1.56
CA PHE A 97 -9.84 -3.49 2.32
C PHE A 97 -10.28 -2.05 2.07
N LEU A 98 -11.38 -1.83 1.37
CA LEU A 98 -11.85 -0.48 0.99
C LEU A 98 -11.92 0.47 2.20
N GLN A 99 -12.39 -0.02 3.32
CA GLN A 99 -12.53 0.78 4.55
C GLN A 99 -11.20 1.27 5.12
N TYR A 100 -10.09 0.65 4.72
CA TYR A 100 -8.75 1.01 5.20
C TYR A 100 -8.02 1.97 4.26
N PHE A 101 -8.55 2.19 3.06
CA PHE A 101 -7.91 3.08 2.10
C PHE A 101 -8.27 4.53 2.37
N THR A 102 -7.27 5.41 2.31
CA THR A 102 -7.47 6.85 2.36
C THR A 102 -8.08 7.36 1.06
N ALA A 103 -7.62 6.81 -0.06
CA ALA A 103 -8.09 7.16 -1.38
C ALA A 103 -7.89 6.02 -2.37
N VAL A 104 -8.70 6.02 -3.42
CA VAL A 104 -8.55 5.13 -4.57
C VAL A 104 -8.21 5.99 -5.77
N VAL A 105 -7.11 5.67 -6.45
CA VAL A 105 -6.62 6.40 -7.62
C VAL A 105 -6.73 5.52 -8.84
N GLN A 106 -7.24 6.08 -9.92
CA GLN A 106 -7.38 5.40 -11.20
C GLN A 106 -6.97 6.37 -12.32
N GLY A 107 -6.27 5.89 -13.32
CA GLY A 107 -5.83 6.69 -14.45
C GLY A 107 -5.51 5.81 -15.65
N GLU A 108 -5.47 6.40 -16.83
CA GLU A 108 -5.22 5.67 -18.06
C GLU A 108 -3.74 5.41 -18.35
N GLY A 109 -2.83 6.03 -17.59
CA GLY A 109 -1.39 5.86 -17.70
C GLY A 109 -0.65 6.23 -16.45
N PHE A 110 0.66 5.96 -16.43
CA PHE A 110 1.52 6.24 -15.28
C PHE A 110 1.53 7.72 -14.90
N ASP A 111 1.59 8.62 -15.87
CA ASP A 111 1.68 10.06 -15.60
C ASP A 111 0.46 10.58 -14.87
N GLU A 112 -0.73 10.15 -15.28
CA GLU A 112 -1.97 10.55 -14.64
C GLU A 112 -2.06 10.00 -13.20
N VAL A 113 -1.73 8.73 -13.02
CA VAL A 113 -1.71 8.09 -11.70
C VAL A 113 -0.68 8.79 -10.79
N TYR A 114 0.51 9.06 -11.30
CA TYR A 114 1.56 9.73 -10.55
C TYR A 114 1.11 11.11 -10.06
N GLU A 115 0.51 11.92 -10.94
CA GLU A 115 0.04 13.26 -10.58
C GLU A 115 -1.06 13.20 -9.52
N ARG A 116 -1.99 12.28 -9.63
CA ARG A 116 -3.07 12.09 -8.65
C ARG A 116 -2.53 11.66 -7.29
N VAL A 117 -1.60 10.71 -7.26
CA VAL A 117 -0.95 10.26 -6.02
C VAL A 117 -0.18 11.41 -5.37
N LYS A 118 0.57 12.16 -6.16
CA LYS A 118 1.35 13.31 -5.69
C LYS A 118 0.46 14.37 -5.04
N ARG A 119 -0.68 14.69 -5.65
CA ARG A 119 -1.65 15.64 -5.08
C ARG A 119 -2.22 15.16 -3.75
N LEU A 120 -2.51 13.86 -3.65
CA LEU A 120 -3.02 13.27 -2.41
C LEU A 120 -1.98 13.36 -1.29
N ILE A 121 -0.73 13.01 -1.57
CA ILE A 121 0.36 13.08 -0.60
C ILE A 121 0.55 14.52 -0.13
N ASN A 122 0.58 15.49 -1.03
CA ASN A 122 0.74 16.90 -0.68
C ASN A 122 -0.43 17.41 0.16
N GLY A 123 -1.66 16.99 -0.15
CA GLY A 123 -2.84 17.37 0.62
C GLY A 123 -2.84 16.81 2.03
N HIS A 124 -2.36 15.58 2.22
CA HIS A 124 -2.30 14.92 3.53
C HIS A 124 -1.02 15.24 4.32
N SER A 125 -0.03 15.86 3.70
CA SER A 125 1.20 16.32 4.37
C SER A 125 1.05 17.71 5.00
N ALA A 126 -0.05 18.40 4.76
CA ALA A 126 -0.37 19.64 5.46
C ALA A 126 -0.72 19.34 6.92
N ASN A 127 -0.82 20.38 7.76
CA ASN A 127 -0.89 20.32 9.22
C ASN A 127 -2.07 19.54 9.83
N LYS A 128 -2.85 18.81 9.04
CA LYS A 128 -3.97 18.02 9.53
C LYS A 128 -3.79 16.55 9.21
N ILE A 129 -3.88 15.72 10.23
CA ILE A 129 -3.86 14.26 10.10
C ILE A 129 -5.28 13.75 10.29
N TRP A 130 -5.78 12.99 9.30
CA TRP A 130 -7.08 12.34 9.39
C TRP A 130 -6.91 10.94 9.98
N VAL A 131 -7.57 10.68 11.10
CA VAL A 131 -7.59 9.35 11.73
C VAL A 131 -9.03 8.84 11.76
N PRO A 132 -9.24 7.51 11.78
CA PRO A 132 -10.59 6.97 11.98
C PRO A 132 -11.22 7.48 13.27
N ALA A 133 -12.51 7.79 13.25
CA ALA A 133 -13.20 8.36 14.41
C ALA A 133 -13.09 7.48 15.65
N ASN A 134 -13.03 6.17 15.50
CA ASN A 134 -12.87 5.22 16.59
C ASN A 134 -11.46 5.18 17.19
N GLU A 135 -10.50 5.89 16.60
CA GLU A 135 -9.11 5.94 17.06
C GLU A 135 -8.68 7.31 17.56
N MET A 136 -9.58 8.28 17.55
CA MET A 136 -9.30 9.64 18.03
C MET A 136 -9.17 9.72 19.56
N PHE A 137 -9.57 8.67 20.27
CA PHE A 137 -9.61 8.67 21.73
C PHE A 137 -8.95 7.46 22.34
#